data_2b044e0ed001b957eb67ec5f6aaed893
#
_entry.id   2b044e0ed001b957eb67ec5f6aaed893
#
_cell.length_a   1.000
_cell.length_b   1.000
_cell.length_c   1.000
_cell.angle_alpha   90.00
_cell.angle_beta   90.00
_cell.angle_gamma   90.00
#
_symmetry.space_group_name_H-M   'P 1'
#
loop_
_entity.id
_entity.type
_entity.pdbx_description
1 polymer ?
#
loop_
_entity_poly.entity_id
_entity_poly.type
_entity_poly.pdbx_seq_one_letter_code
_entity_poly.pdbx_strand_id
1 'polypeptide(L)'
;MEKRKLSFWEIWNVSFGFMGVQFGFALQNANISNVLENLGADVHSLSLFWLAAPIMGLIVQPIVGGASDLTWNKRFGRRGPFILGGAFFAALGMYLMPNAPLFVKLMPAMFFGGLMLAIMDGSFNVTMQPFRALVADMLPESQRNKGYSVQSLLINIGAVVGSALPFILTNVVGLSNVAAKGEVSASVTWAFYIGATILLGSVLWTVIKTKEYPPEVYYANEGIDPEEVKRDRAENAKKPALKKLKGFFGLVVNMPKTMKQLAVVQFFSWFALYVMWVYTTPAIGQYIWDVPQYLYGDVSKIPVDVPQSTIEGYRVAKGAAGDWVGILFAGYSLFAAIFSVIMIRISNTLGRKPTYALALFLGGISYIAFLVFKDPQLVDVNLYIASFQVPRGAVLLIIPMIGIGIAWAAILAMPYAILSNALPPQKMGIYMGIFNFTIAIPQILAGLLGPLLITLFDEKPIAMIVVAGVSMLIAALSVFIVKEQKPKVTPQTN
;
A
#
# COMPACT_ATOMS: atom_id res chain seq x y z
N MET A 1 -20.75 -20.44 22.59
CA MET A 1 -19.63 -20.49 23.55
C MET A 1 -18.78 -19.23 23.38
N GLU A 2 -18.21 -18.68 24.48
CA GLU A 2 -17.27 -17.56 24.32
C GLU A 2 -15.89 -18.06 23.85
N LYS A 3 -15.27 -17.30 22.92
CA LYS A 3 -13.89 -17.56 22.52
C LYS A 3 -12.94 -17.43 23.70
N ARG A 4 -11.93 -18.29 23.77
CA ARG A 4 -10.87 -18.22 24.79
C ARG A 4 -10.11 -16.89 24.71
N LYS A 5 -9.84 -16.24 25.83
CA LYS A 5 -8.93 -15.10 25.88
C LYS A 5 -7.50 -15.54 25.57
N LEU A 6 -6.86 -14.83 24.65
CA LEU A 6 -5.47 -15.08 24.26
C LEU A 6 -4.51 -14.23 25.07
N SER A 7 -3.33 -14.77 25.36
CA SER A 7 -2.21 -14.02 25.95
C SER A 7 -1.65 -12.99 24.95
N PHE A 8 -0.81 -12.07 25.44
CA PHE A 8 -0.14 -11.10 24.55
C PHE A 8 0.68 -11.78 23.45
N TRP A 9 1.44 -12.82 23.79
CA TRP A 9 2.28 -13.54 22.82
C TRP A 9 1.47 -14.35 21.81
N GLU A 10 0.31 -14.87 22.19
CA GLU A 10 -0.60 -15.51 21.24
C GLU A 10 -1.18 -14.48 20.25
N ILE A 11 -1.58 -13.30 20.72
CA ILE A 11 -2.03 -12.20 19.87
C ILE A 11 -0.90 -11.73 18.92
N TRP A 12 0.33 -11.63 19.43
CA TRP A 12 1.51 -11.34 18.66
C TRP A 12 1.71 -12.36 17.53
N ASN A 13 1.69 -13.67 17.87
CA ASN A 13 1.88 -14.74 16.90
C ASN A 13 0.81 -14.74 15.79
N VAL A 14 -0.45 -14.45 16.12
CA VAL A 14 -1.55 -14.32 15.15
C VAL A 14 -1.28 -13.22 14.14
N SER A 15 -0.61 -12.15 14.53
CA SER A 15 -0.39 -10.96 13.72
C SER A 15 1.00 -10.86 13.10
N PHE A 16 1.97 -11.66 13.57
CA PHE A 16 3.39 -11.53 13.21
C PHE A 16 3.67 -11.69 11.71
N GLY A 17 3.01 -12.64 11.06
CA GLY A 17 3.16 -12.83 9.60
C GLY A 17 2.73 -11.61 8.79
N PHE A 18 1.81 -10.80 9.30
CA PHE A 18 1.40 -9.60 8.60
C PHE A 18 2.50 -8.53 8.58
N MET A 19 3.40 -8.53 9.56
CA MET A 19 4.63 -7.71 9.52
C MET A 19 5.46 -8.02 8.28
N GLY A 20 5.70 -9.31 7.99
CA GLY A 20 6.47 -9.71 6.79
C GLY A 20 5.75 -9.41 5.48
N VAL A 21 4.42 -9.57 5.44
CA VAL A 21 3.62 -9.18 4.28
C VAL A 21 3.76 -7.68 4.02
N GLN A 22 3.66 -6.87 5.07
CA GLN A 22 3.77 -5.42 4.94
C GLN A 22 5.20 -4.96 4.64
N PHE A 23 6.20 -5.69 5.15
CA PHE A 23 7.60 -5.49 4.80
C PHE A 23 7.81 -5.64 3.29
N GLY A 24 7.36 -6.77 2.70
CA GLY A 24 7.48 -7.02 1.26
C GLY A 24 6.72 -6.00 0.42
N PHE A 25 5.50 -5.66 0.83
CA PHE A 25 4.65 -4.68 0.14
C PHE A 25 5.26 -3.26 0.17
N ALA A 26 5.79 -2.82 1.31
CA ALA A 26 6.41 -1.51 1.44
C ALA A 26 7.75 -1.43 0.69
N LEU A 27 8.56 -2.51 0.73
CA LEU A 27 9.78 -2.63 -0.06
C LEU A 27 9.48 -2.53 -1.56
N GLN A 28 8.44 -3.24 -2.04
CA GLN A 28 7.97 -3.12 -3.41
C GLN A 28 7.60 -1.68 -3.74
N ASN A 29 6.71 -1.07 -2.98
CA ASN A 29 6.20 0.28 -3.27
C ASN A 29 7.31 1.34 -3.30
N ALA A 30 8.32 1.21 -2.45
CA ALA A 30 9.44 2.15 -2.41
C ALA A 30 10.40 2.01 -3.61
N ASN A 31 10.48 0.82 -4.22
CA ASN A 31 11.54 0.52 -5.17
C ASN A 31 11.05 0.19 -6.58
N ILE A 32 9.75 -0.12 -6.77
CA ILE A 32 9.27 -0.66 -8.04
C ILE A 32 9.44 0.31 -9.21
N SER A 33 9.22 1.62 -9.01
CA SER A 33 9.45 2.62 -10.06
C SER A 33 10.92 2.62 -10.49
N ASN A 34 11.85 2.65 -9.53
CA ASN A 34 13.29 2.58 -9.82
C ASN A 34 13.68 1.27 -10.53
N VAL A 35 13.14 0.14 -10.09
CA VAL A 35 13.39 -1.16 -10.74
C VAL A 35 12.89 -1.16 -12.18
N LEU A 36 11.65 -0.75 -12.43
CA LEU A 36 11.08 -0.71 -13.78
C LEU A 36 11.81 0.26 -14.70
N GLU A 37 12.21 1.44 -14.21
CA GLU A 37 13.02 2.41 -14.95
C GLU A 37 14.40 1.83 -15.34
N ASN A 38 15.04 1.11 -14.44
CA ASN A 38 16.32 0.45 -14.71
C ASN A 38 16.16 -0.70 -15.72
N LEU A 39 15.01 -1.37 -15.75
CA LEU A 39 14.65 -2.38 -16.74
C LEU A 39 14.18 -1.80 -18.08
N GLY A 40 14.08 -0.46 -18.21
CA GLY A 40 13.80 0.24 -19.44
C GLY A 40 12.39 0.87 -19.54
N ALA A 41 11.62 0.89 -18.47
CA ALA A 41 10.35 1.62 -18.44
C ALA A 41 10.60 3.13 -18.39
N ASP A 42 9.91 3.88 -19.25
CA ASP A 42 9.92 5.33 -19.23
C ASP A 42 8.83 5.91 -18.31
N VAL A 43 8.86 7.21 -18.07
CA VAL A 43 7.91 7.90 -17.18
C VAL A 43 6.45 7.79 -17.63
N HIS A 44 6.20 7.54 -18.92
CA HIS A 44 4.84 7.32 -19.44
C HIS A 44 4.34 5.92 -19.11
N SER A 45 5.19 4.90 -19.23
CA SER A 45 4.83 3.51 -19.00
C SER A 45 4.75 3.16 -17.50
N LEU A 46 5.44 3.89 -16.63
CA LEU A 46 5.43 3.62 -15.17
C LEU A 46 4.02 3.53 -14.60
N SER A 47 3.18 4.54 -14.87
CA SER A 47 1.82 4.57 -14.32
C SER A 47 0.94 3.41 -14.82
N LEU A 48 1.21 2.89 -16.02
CA LEU A 48 0.51 1.73 -16.57
C LEU A 48 0.92 0.43 -15.88
N PHE A 49 2.21 0.25 -15.58
CA PHE A 49 2.67 -0.91 -14.80
C PHE A 49 2.07 -0.92 -13.39
N TRP A 50 1.98 0.24 -12.74
CA TRP A 50 1.37 0.38 -11.41
C TRP A 50 -0.13 0.08 -11.38
N LEU A 51 -0.82 0.00 -12.53
CA LEU A 51 -2.21 -0.45 -12.61
C LEU A 51 -2.42 -1.87 -12.08
N ALA A 52 -1.37 -2.69 -12.03
CA ALA A 52 -1.44 -4.04 -11.50
C ALA A 52 -2.01 -4.05 -10.07
N ALA A 53 -1.54 -3.16 -9.19
CA ALA A 53 -1.96 -3.09 -7.79
C ALA A 53 -3.48 -2.87 -7.61
N PRO A 54 -4.09 -1.79 -8.12
CA PRO A 54 -5.52 -1.54 -7.93
C PRO A 54 -6.40 -2.55 -8.68
N ILE A 55 -5.98 -3.03 -9.84
CA ILE A 55 -6.73 -4.04 -10.60
C ILE A 55 -6.74 -5.37 -9.83
N MET A 56 -5.58 -5.82 -9.33
CA MET A 56 -5.48 -7.04 -8.54
C MET A 56 -6.25 -6.90 -7.22
N GLY A 57 -6.18 -5.75 -6.55
CA GLY A 57 -6.99 -5.48 -5.35
C GLY A 57 -8.49 -5.59 -5.61
N LEU A 58 -8.96 -5.06 -6.73
CA LEU A 58 -10.37 -5.06 -7.10
C LEU A 58 -10.90 -6.47 -7.41
N ILE A 59 -10.09 -7.31 -8.07
CA ILE A 59 -10.48 -8.65 -8.51
C ILE A 59 -10.23 -9.68 -7.41
N VAL A 60 -9.05 -9.69 -6.82
CA VAL A 60 -8.58 -10.77 -5.94
C VAL A 60 -9.25 -10.72 -4.57
N GLN A 61 -9.42 -9.51 -3.98
CA GLN A 61 -9.93 -9.39 -2.61
C GLN A 61 -11.33 -9.99 -2.42
N PRO A 62 -12.35 -9.73 -3.27
CA PRO A 62 -13.66 -10.34 -3.11
C PRO A 62 -13.64 -11.85 -3.30
N ILE A 63 -12.83 -12.34 -4.26
CA ILE A 63 -12.73 -13.77 -4.57
C ILE A 63 -12.11 -14.52 -3.39
N VAL A 64 -10.98 -14.03 -2.88
CA VAL A 64 -10.25 -14.68 -1.79
C VAL A 64 -10.99 -14.55 -0.46
N GLY A 65 -11.63 -13.40 -0.19
CA GLY A 65 -12.48 -13.23 0.98
C GLY A 65 -13.53 -14.32 1.06
N GLY A 66 -14.33 -14.47 -0.01
CA GLY A 66 -15.36 -15.50 -0.10
C GLY A 66 -14.80 -16.92 -0.08
N ALA A 67 -13.74 -17.21 -0.83
CA ALA A 67 -13.13 -18.55 -0.89
C ALA A 67 -12.54 -18.97 0.46
N SER A 68 -11.88 -18.06 1.17
CA SER A 68 -11.26 -18.36 2.47
C SER A 68 -12.29 -18.62 3.58
N ASP A 69 -13.49 -18.01 3.49
CA ASP A 69 -14.59 -18.31 4.41
C ASP A 69 -15.17 -19.72 4.23
N LEU A 70 -15.00 -20.28 3.04
CA LEU A 70 -15.59 -21.57 2.65
C LEU A 70 -14.64 -22.76 2.81
N THR A 71 -13.33 -22.48 2.91
CA THR A 71 -12.30 -23.51 2.95
C THR A 71 -12.03 -23.97 4.37
N TRP A 72 -11.73 -25.24 4.52
CA TRP A 72 -11.18 -25.80 5.76
C TRP A 72 -10.13 -26.85 5.44
N ASN A 73 -8.95 -26.66 6.03
CA ASN A 73 -7.86 -27.64 5.96
C ASN A 73 -7.52 -28.10 7.39
N LYS A 74 -7.44 -29.41 7.62
CA LYS A 74 -7.17 -29.98 8.94
C LYS A 74 -5.83 -29.54 9.54
N ARG A 75 -4.82 -29.23 8.69
CA ARG A 75 -3.45 -28.86 9.12
C ARG A 75 -3.29 -27.35 9.24
N PHE A 76 -3.86 -26.58 8.30
CA PHE A 76 -3.60 -25.15 8.16
C PHE A 76 -4.80 -24.25 8.50
N GLY A 77 -5.93 -24.83 8.93
CA GLY A 77 -7.11 -24.05 9.26
C GLY A 77 -7.89 -23.58 8.02
N ARG A 78 -8.65 -22.52 8.21
CA ARG A 78 -9.50 -21.88 7.21
C ARG A 78 -8.74 -20.84 6.38
N ARG A 79 -8.01 -19.98 7.07
CA ARG A 79 -7.27 -18.84 6.49
C ARG A 79 -5.86 -19.23 6.04
N GLY A 80 -5.22 -20.16 6.75
CA GLY A 80 -3.84 -20.56 6.53
C GLY A 80 -3.47 -20.94 5.10
N PRO A 81 -4.24 -21.73 4.37
CA PRO A 81 -3.93 -22.09 2.97
C PRO A 81 -3.78 -20.86 2.05
N PHE A 82 -4.66 -19.86 2.19
CA PHE A 82 -4.60 -18.63 1.40
C PHE A 82 -3.43 -17.73 1.82
N ILE A 83 -3.20 -17.62 3.13
CA ILE A 83 -2.07 -16.87 3.69
C ILE A 83 -0.75 -17.45 3.19
N LEU A 84 -0.57 -18.77 3.26
CA LEU A 84 0.64 -19.45 2.79
C LEU A 84 0.81 -19.37 1.27
N GLY A 85 -0.26 -19.65 0.51
CA GLY A 85 -0.23 -19.63 -0.94
C GLY A 85 0.09 -18.23 -1.47
N GLY A 86 -0.57 -17.20 -0.94
CA GLY A 86 -0.28 -15.81 -1.30
C GLY A 86 1.15 -15.42 -0.93
N ALA A 87 1.62 -15.72 0.28
CA ALA A 87 2.99 -15.44 0.69
C ALA A 87 4.04 -16.15 -0.17
N PHE A 88 3.78 -17.39 -0.58
CA PHE A 88 4.67 -18.15 -1.46
C PHE A 88 4.82 -17.48 -2.83
N PHE A 89 3.70 -17.15 -3.50
CA PHE A 89 3.76 -16.52 -4.80
C PHE A 89 4.27 -15.06 -4.74
N ALA A 90 3.97 -14.32 -3.66
CA ALA A 90 4.57 -13.00 -3.44
C ALA A 90 6.10 -13.08 -3.30
N ALA A 91 6.60 -14.00 -2.47
CA ALA A 91 8.02 -14.22 -2.30
C ALA A 91 8.70 -14.68 -3.59
N LEU A 92 8.06 -15.57 -4.35
CA LEU A 92 8.54 -16.00 -5.67
C LEU A 92 8.68 -14.80 -6.62
N GLY A 93 7.66 -13.93 -6.68
CA GLY A 93 7.72 -12.68 -7.45
C GLY A 93 8.86 -11.78 -7.00
N MET A 94 9.07 -11.65 -5.67
CA MET A 94 10.18 -10.88 -5.12
C MET A 94 11.55 -11.48 -5.46
N TYR A 95 11.71 -12.80 -5.52
CA TYR A 95 12.94 -13.43 -5.98
C TYR A 95 13.18 -13.26 -7.48
N LEU A 96 12.13 -13.36 -8.30
CA LEU A 96 12.25 -13.30 -9.75
C LEU A 96 12.37 -11.87 -10.30
N MET A 97 11.76 -10.89 -9.65
CA MET A 97 11.72 -9.50 -10.09
C MET A 97 13.10 -8.90 -10.39
N PRO A 98 14.06 -8.92 -9.47
CA PRO A 98 15.41 -8.38 -9.75
C PRO A 98 16.21 -9.22 -10.75
N ASN A 99 15.78 -10.44 -11.04
CA ASN A 99 16.38 -11.33 -12.01
C ASN A 99 15.74 -11.22 -13.42
N ALA A 100 14.89 -10.23 -13.67
CA ALA A 100 14.25 -9.99 -14.96
C ALA A 100 15.23 -10.03 -16.16
N PRO A 101 16.45 -9.52 -16.07
CA PRO A 101 17.43 -9.60 -17.15
C PRO A 101 17.77 -11.02 -17.62
N LEU A 102 17.64 -12.04 -16.76
CA LEU A 102 17.90 -13.43 -17.14
C LEU A 102 16.81 -13.99 -18.08
N PHE A 103 15.66 -13.37 -18.12
CA PHE A 103 14.47 -13.80 -18.88
C PHE A 103 14.27 -13.05 -20.19
N VAL A 104 15.25 -12.22 -20.64
CA VAL A 104 15.13 -11.41 -21.88
C VAL A 104 14.90 -12.25 -23.14
N LYS A 105 15.32 -13.53 -23.14
CA LYS A 105 15.01 -14.44 -24.26
C LYS A 105 13.53 -14.83 -24.33
N LEU A 106 12.79 -14.72 -23.22
CA LEU A 106 11.37 -15.04 -23.14
C LEU A 106 10.52 -13.80 -23.45
N MET A 107 10.84 -12.67 -22.85
CA MET A 107 10.18 -11.37 -23.06
C MET A 107 11.09 -10.21 -22.62
N PRO A 108 10.88 -8.97 -23.11
CA PRO A 108 11.65 -7.81 -22.66
C PRO A 108 11.62 -7.66 -21.14
N ALA A 109 12.77 -7.29 -20.53
CA ALA A 109 12.95 -7.27 -19.06
C ALA A 109 11.88 -6.43 -18.32
N MET A 110 11.51 -5.27 -18.87
CA MET A 110 10.48 -4.42 -18.25
C MET A 110 9.10 -5.09 -18.20
N PHE A 111 8.71 -5.87 -19.23
CA PHE A 111 7.44 -6.61 -19.22
C PHE A 111 7.48 -7.78 -18.26
N PHE A 112 8.64 -8.46 -18.14
CA PHE A 112 8.82 -9.49 -17.12
C PHE A 112 8.73 -8.87 -15.71
N GLY A 113 9.37 -7.72 -15.49
CA GLY A 113 9.24 -6.95 -14.25
C GLY A 113 7.80 -6.58 -13.94
N GLY A 114 7.05 -6.06 -14.93
CA GLY A 114 5.63 -5.75 -14.80
C GLY A 114 4.75 -6.98 -14.50
N LEU A 115 5.06 -8.14 -15.10
CA LEU A 115 4.39 -9.40 -14.80
C LEU A 115 4.65 -9.85 -13.35
N MET A 116 5.90 -9.76 -12.90
CA MET A 116 6.25 -10.08 -11.50
C MET A 116 5.57 -9.12 -10.52
N LEU A 117 5.47 -7.83 -10.87
CA LEU A 117 4.70 -6.85 -10.10
C LEU A 117 3.23 -7.28 -9.96
N ALA A 118 2.59 -7.66 -11.06
CA ALA A 118 1.20 -8.10 -11.04
C ALA A 118 1.01 -9.38 -10.18
N ILE A 119 1.95 -10.32 -10.26
CA ILE A 119 1.93 -11.54 -9.43
C ILE A 119 2.12 -11.17 -7.94
N MET A 120 3.05 -10.28 -7.62
CA MET A 120 3.28 -9.82 -6.25
C MET A 120 2.04 -9.13 -5.69
N ASP A 121 1.47 -8.16 -6.41
CA ASP A 121 0.27 -7.42 -5.98
C ASP A 121 -0.94 -8.33 -5.78
N GLY A 122 -1.18 -9.24 -6.73
CA GLY A 122 -2.22 -10.25 -6.59
C GLY A 122 -2.01 -11.10 -5.35
N SER A 123 -0.79 -11.57 -5.14
CA SER A 123 -0.41 -12.46 -4.04
C SER A 123 -0.45 -11.77 -2.67
N PHE A 124 -0.05 -10.52 -2.58
CA PHE A 124 -0.23 -9.71 -1.36
C PHE A 124 -1.70 -9.57 -1.01
N ASN A 125 -2.56 -9.30 -2.00
CA ASN A 125 -4.01 -9.21 -1.78
C ASN A 125 -4.62 -10.54 -1.34
N VAL A 126 -4.14 -11.69 -1.89
CA VAL A 126 -4.53 -13.04 -1.44
C VAL A 126 -4.18 -13.25 0.03
N THR A 127 -3.05 -12.72 0.50
CA THR A 127 -2.55 -12.90 1.86
C THR A 127 -3.18 -11.94 2.87
N MET A 128 -3.31 -10.66 2.51
CA MET A 128 -3.73 -9.59 3.42
C MET A 128 -5.17 -9.76 3.92
N GLN A 129 -6.11 -10.16 3.05
CA GLN A 129 -7.51 -10.28 3.44
C GLN A 129 -7.74 -11.36 4.50
N PRO A 130 -7.24 -12.61 4.33
CA PRO A 130 -7.34 -13.62 5.37
C PRO A 130 -6.64 -13.23 6.67
N PHE A 131 -5.51 -12.50 6.62
CA PHE A 131 -4.83 -12.02 7.82
C PHE A 131 -5.68 -11.04 8.66
N ARG A 132 -6.38 -10.12 7.99
CA ARG A 132 -7.29 -9.19 8.69
C ARG A 132 -8.44 -9.94 9.37
N ALA A 133 -8.99 -10.95 8.67
CA ALA A 133 -10.06 -11.78 9.21
C ALA A 133 -9.57 -12.68 10.36
N LEU A 134 -8.34 -13.19 10.30
CA LEU A 134 -7.78 -14.10 11.29
C LEU A 134 -7.80 -13.52 12.72
N VAL A 135 -7.53 -12.23 12.88
CA VAL A 135 -7.60 -11.55 14.19
C VAL A 135 -9.02 -11.59 14.74
N ALA A 136 -10.03 -11.27 13.94
CA ALA A 136 -11.43 -11.33 14.36
C ALA A 136 -11.89 -12.77 14.64
N ASP A 137 -11.42 -13.73 13.81
CA ASP A 137 -11.77 -15.14 13.95
C ASP A 137 -11.22 -15.76 15.23
N MET A 138 -10.02 -15.36 15.65
CA MET A 138 -9.31 -15.94 16.80
C MET A 138 -9.63 -15.28 18.13
N LEU A 139 -9.88 -13.96 18.16
CA LEU A 139 -10.02 -13.21 19.40
C LEU A 139 -11.49 -13.04 19.83
N PRO A 140 -11.79 -13.11 21.14
CA PRO A 140 -13.08 -12.70 21.66
C PRO A 140 -13.26 -11.18 21.46
N GLU A 141 -14.51 -10.72 21.43
CA GLU A 141 -14.85 -9.31 21.19
C GLU A 141 -14.12 -8.35 22.14
N SER A 142 -14.00 -8.73 23.40
CA SER A 142 -13.28 -7.95 24.43
C SER A 142 -11.79 -7.73 24.15
N GLN A 143 -11.17 -8.55 23.30
CA GLN A 143 -9.75 -8.44 22.95
C GLN A 143 -9.50 -7.99 21.50
N ARG A 144 -10.54 -7.84 20.65
CA ARG A 144 -10.38 -7.48 19.24
C ARG A 144 -9.62 -6.16 19.05
N ASN A 145 -9.93 -5.13 19.84
CA ASN A 145 -9.22 -3.85 19.78
C ASN A 145 -7.72 -4.00 20.06
N LYS A 146 -7.36 -4.80 21.09
CA LYS A 146 -5.95 -5.11 21.39
C LYS A 146 -5.29 -5.88 20.25
N GLY A 147 -5.99 -6.84 19.66
CA GLY A 147 -5.50 -7.63 18.52
C GLY A 147 -5.18 -6.75 17.31
N TYR A 148 -6.11 -5.88 16.91
CA TYR A 148 -5.88 -4.96 15.80
C TYR A 148 -4.80 -3.91 16.10
N SER A 149 -4.64 -3.48 17.34
CA SER A 149 -3.56 -2.57 17.73
C SER A 149 -2.18 -3.23 17.58
N VAL A 150 -2.03 -4.48 18.04
CA VAL A 150 -0.79 -5.26 17.86
C VAL A 150 -0.52 -5.50 16.36
N GLN A 151 -1.54 -5.86 15.60
CA GLN A 151 -1.42 -6.04 14.15
C GLN A 151 -0.98 -4.75 13.45
N SER A 152 -1.58 -3.62 13.81
CA SER A 152 -1.22 -2.30 13.26
C SER A 152 0.22 -1.91 13.58
N LEU A 153 0.68 -2.17 14.81
CA LEU A 153 2.07 -1.94 15.20
C LEU A 153 3.03 -2.76 14.33
N LEU A 154 2.76 -4.04 14.16
CA LEU A 154 3.60 -4.95 13.34
C LEU A 154 3.60 -4.55 11.86
N ILE A 155 2.45 -4.15 11.31
CA ILE A 155 2.32 -3.60 9.95
C ILE A 155 3.25 -2.39 9.76
N ASN A 156 3.23 -1.44 10.68
CA ASN A 156 4.04 -0.23 10.58
C ASN A 156 5.54 -0.53 10.73
N ILE A 157 5.92 -1.43 11.64
CA ILE A 157 7.33 -1.88 11.75
C ILE A 157 7.79 -2.49 10.43
N GLY A 158 6.99 -3.40 9.84
CA GLY A 158 7.29 -4.01 8.56
C GLY A 158 7.44 -2.97 7.45
N ALA A 159 6.53 -2.00 7.38
CA ALA A 159 6.55 -0.95 6.36
C ALA A 159 7.81 -0.05 6.48
N VAL A 160 8.15 0.41 7.68
CA VAL A 160 9.31 1.28 7.89
C VAL A 160 10.61 0.55 7.53
N VAL A 161 10.80 -0.66 8.06
CA VAL A 161 12.04 -1.41 7.83
C VAL A 161 12.14 -1.87 6.37
N GLY A 162 11.03 -2.33 5.77
CA GLY A 162 10.99 -2.75 4.38
C GLY A 162 11.34 -1.63 3.42
N SER A 163 10.75 -0.44 3.60
CA SER A 163 11.05 0.72 2.75
C SER A 163 12.50 1.19 2.87
N ALA A 164 13.07 1.17 4.07
CA ALA A 164 14.42 1.64 4.33
C ALA A 164 15.53 0.61 3.98
N LEU A 165 15.18 -0.64 3.72
CA LEU A 165 16.16 -1.72 3.59
C LEU A 165 17.21 -1.48 2.49
N PRO A 166 16.88 -1.08 1.24
CA PRO A 166 17.89 -0.82 0.23
C PRO A 166 18.90 0.25 0.66
N PHE A 167 18.43 1.34 1.27
CA PHE A 167 19.28 2.37 1.82
C PHE A 167 20.26 1.83 2.89
N ILE A 168 19.76 0.98 3.80
CA ILE A 168 20.59 0.34 4.82
C ILE A 168 21.64 -0.55 4.17
N LEU A 169 21.26 -1.35 3.16
CA LEU A 169 22.20 -2.22 2.45
C LEU A 169 23.28 -1.43 1.69
N THR A 170 22.94 -0.26 1.15
CA THR A 170 23.90 0.62 0.51
C THR A 170 24.84 1.27 1.50
N ASN A 171 24.31 1.96 2.50
CA ASN A 171 25.09 2.87 3.33
C ASN A 171 25.71 2.24 4.59
N VAL A 172 25.20 1.09 5.04
CA VAL A 172 25.73 0.37 6.21
C VAL A 172 26.48 -0.89 5.79
N VAL A 173 25.94 -1.65 4.83
CA VAL A 173 26.55 -2.91 4.37
C VAL A 173 27.54 -2.68 3.21
N GLY A 174 27.40 -1.57 2.47
CA GLY A 174 28.29 -1.20 1.36
C GLY A 174 27.95 -1.86 0.03
N LEU A 175 26.70 -2.31 -0.18
CA LEU A 175 26.25 -2.84 -1.46
C LEU A 175 26.01 -1.71 -2.47
N SER A 176 26.37 -1.96 -3.74
CA SER A 176 26.15 -0.96 -4.80
C SER A 176 24.67 -0.71 -5.04
N ASN A 177 24.29 0.56 -5.09
CA ASN A 177 22.96 1.03 -5.52
C ASN A 177 22.94 1.47 -6.99
N VAL A 178 24.08 1.39 -7.67
CA VAL A 178 24.19 1.68 -9.10
C VAL A 178 23.77 0.43 -9.88
N ALA A 179 22.84 0.63 -10.83
CA ALA A 179 22.40 -0.42 -11.73
C ALA A 179 23.15 -0.30 -13.07
N ALA A 180 23.66 -1.41 -13.57
CA ALA A 180 24.11 -1.50 -14.95
C ALA A 180 22.90 -1.41 -15.92
N LYS A 181 23.19 -1.22 -17.21
CA LYS A 181 22.15 -1.09 -18.25
C LYS A 181 21.23 -2.31 -18.27
N GLY A 182 19.95 -2.08 -18.01
CA GLY A 182 18.93 -3.14 -18.02
C GLY A 182 18.99 -4.10 -16.83
N GLU A 183 19.71 -3.75 -15.77
CA GLU A 183 19.86 -4.56 -14.56
C GLU A 183 19.27 -3.85 -13.34
N VAL A 184 19.08 -4.60 -12.27
CA VAL A 184 18.66 -4.08 -10.96
C VAL A 184 19.90 -3.99 -10.06
N SER A 185 20.04 -2.90 -9.30
CA SER A 185 21.19 -2.69 -8.41
C SER A 185 21.30 -3.80 -7.34
N ALA A 186 22.54 -4.05 -6.87
CA ALA A 186 22.79 -5.08 -5.88
C ALA A 186 22.04 -4.83 -4.56
N SER A 187 21.99 -3.59 -4.09
CA SER A 187 21.27 -3.24 -2.86
C SER A 187 19.78 -3.57 -2.94
N VAL A 188 19.11 -3.24 -4.05
CA VAL A 188 17.71 -3.56 -4.28
C VAL A 188 17.49 -5.06 -4.45
N THR A 189 18.37 -5.75 -5.22
CA THR A 189 18.31 -7.21 -5.42
C THR A 189 18.36 -7.96 -4.10
N TRP A 190 19.34 -7.65 -3.25
CA TRP A 190 19.46 -8.27 -1.93
C TRP A 190 18.32 -7.88 -0.99
N ALA A 191 17.82 -6.64 -1.08
CA ALA A 191 16.64 -6.22 -0.30
C ALA A 191 15.43 -7.08 -0.65
N PHE A 192 15.18 -7.35 -1.94
CA PHE A 192 14.07 -8.21 -2.36
C PHE A 192 14.25 -9.66 -1.89
N TYR A 193 15.47 -10.22 -1.92
CA TYR A 193 15.73 -11.58 -1.41
C TYR A 193 15.54 -11.68 0.10
N ILE A 194 16.06 -10.72 0.85
CA ILE A 194 15.86 -10.64 2.31
C ILE A 194 14.37 -10.45 2.63
N GLY A 195 13.71 -9.55 1.92
CA GLY A 195 12.27 -9.28 2.07
C GLY A 195 11.41 -10.52 1.81
N ALA A 196 11.69 -11.28 0.74
CA ALA A 196 11.02 -12.53 0.43
C ALA A 196 11.22 -13.58 1.55
N THR A 197 12.43 -13.65 2.11
CA THR A 197 12.76 -14.58 3.20
C THR A 197 12.02 -14.18 4.50
N ILE A 198 12.00 -12.89 4.84
CA ILE A 198 11.26 -12.36 6.01
C ILE A 198 9.76 -12.59 5.84
N LEU A 199 9.21 -12.34 4.65
CA LEU A 199 7.81 -12.59 4.32
C LEU A 199 7.44 -14.06 4.57
N LEU A 200 8.16 -14.99 3.95
CA LEU A 200 7.88 -16.42 4.12
C LEU A 200 8.09 -16.89 5.56
N GLY A 201 9.20 -16.50 6.19
CA GLY A 201 9.52 -16.91 7.56
C GLY A 201 8.50 -16.42 8.58
N SER A 202 8.07 -15.17 8.50
CA SER A 202 7.07 -14.60 9.40
C SER A 202 5.67 -15.19 9.20
N VAL A 203 5.29 -15.45 7.94
CA VAL A 203 4.01 -16.09 7.59
C VAL A 203 3.99 -17.54 8.07
N LEU A 204 5.06 -18.30 7.81
CA LEU A 204 5.19 -19.68 8.29
C LEU A 204 5.12 -19.73 9.82
N TRP A 205 5.79 -18.81 10.51
CA TRP A 205 5.70 -18.69 11.97
C TRP A 205 4.26 -18.52 12.43
N THR A 206 3.52 -17.58 11.86
CA THR A 206 2.12 -17.35 12.23
C THR A 206 1.27 -18.60 12.00
N VAL A 207 1.36 -19.22 10.83
CA VAL A 207 0.53 -20.39 10.49
C VAL A 207 0.85 -21.60 11.37
N ILE A 208 2.12 -21.80 11.73
CA ILE A 208 2.53 -22.89 12.63
C ILE A 208 2.07 -22.63 14.07
N LYS A 209 2.17 -21.38 14.54
CA LYS A 209 1.86 -21.03 15.94
C LYS A 209 0.37 -20.76 16.20
N THR A 210 -0.42 -20.51 15.14
CA THR A 210 -1.84 -20.19 15.24
C THR A 210 -2.68 -21.38 14.81
N LYS A 211 -3.39 -21.99 15.76
CA LYS A 211 -4.37 -23.05 15.48
C LYS A 211 -5.76 -22.46 15.40
N GLU A 212 -6.31 -22.40 14.18
CA GLU A 212 -7.67 -21.90 13.96
C GLU A 212 -8.73 -22.85 14.54
N TYR A 213 -9.88 -22.29 14.93
CA TYR A 213 -11.00 -23.08 15.42
C TYR A 213 -11.60 -23.93 14.28
N PRO A 214 -11.90 -25.24 14.54
CA PRO A 214 -12.67 -26.05 13.61
C PRO A 214 -14.02 -25.41 13.26
N PRO A 215 -14.59 -25.66 12.07
CA PRO A 215 -15.83 -25.02 11.63
C PRO A 215 -16.98 -25.14 12.64
N GLU A 216 -17.14 -26.32 13.26
CA GLU A 216 -18.21 -26.55 14.24
C GLU A 216 -18.05 -25.62 15.46
N VAL A 217 -16.82 -25.50 15.97
CA VAL A 217 -16.50 -24.62 17.12
C VAL A 217 -16.61 -23.16 16.73
N TYR A 218 -16.17 -22.79 15.50
CA TYR A 218 -16.27 -21.43 14.99
C TYR A 218 -17.73 -20.99 14.87
N TYR A 219 -18.58 -21.80 14.25
CA TYR A 219 -20.01 -21.49 14.08
C TYR A 219 -20.73 -21.39 15.42
N ALA A 220 -20.44 -22.32 16.35
CA ALA A 220 -20.98 -22.27 17.71
C ALA A 220 -20.58 -20.99 18.47
N ASN A 221 -19.31 -20.54 18.33
CA ASN A 221 -18.82 -19.32 18.98
C ASN A 221 -19.42 -18.04 18.39
N GLU A 222 -19.70 -18.01 17.09
CA GLU A 222 -20.29 -16.84 16.40
C GLU A 222 -21.84 -16.87 16.41
N GLY A 223 -22.46 -17.94 16.94
CA GLY A 223 -23.92 -18.09 16.93
C GLY A 223 -24.51 -18.25 15.53
N ILE A 224 -23.73 -18.81 14.59
CA ILE A 224 -24.11 -19.02 13.19
C ILE A 224 -24.72 -20.41 13.05
N ASP A 225 -25.91 -20.52 12.43
CA ASP A 225 -26.49 -21.81 12.07
C ASP A 225 -25.78 -22.39 10.83
N PRO A 226 -25.11 -23.56 10.97
CA PRO A 226 -24.43 -24.21 9.85
C PRO A 226 -25.36 -24.53 8.66
N GLU A 227 -26.65 -24.83 8.92
CA GLU A 227 -27.61 -25.16 7.87
C GLU A 227 -28.07 -23.90 7.12
N GLU A 228 -28.17 -22.75 7.78
CA GLU A 228 -28.43 -21.48 7.13
C GLU A 228 -27.27 -21.11 6.19
N VAL A 229 -26.02 -21.27 6.62
CA VAL A 229 -24.82 -21.05 5.78
C VAL A 229 -24.82 -21.97 4.55
N LYS A 230 -25.19 -23.23 4.72
CA LYS A 230 -25.28 -24.19 3.59
C LYS A 230 -26.40 -23.79 2.61
N ARG A 231 -27.57 -23.35 3.12
CA ARG A 231 -28.68 -22.89 2.27
C ARG A 231 -28.31 -21.65 1.49
N ASP A 232 -27.72 -20.65 2.12
CA ASP A 232 -27.29 -19.41 1.48
C ASP A 232 -26.22 -19.69 0.40
N ARG A 233 -25.32 -20.62 0.67
CA ARG A 233 -24.32 -21.07 -0.32
C ARG A 233 -24.98 -21.71 -1.54
N ALA A 234 -25.89 -22.65 -1.32
CA ALA A 234 -26.59 -23.35 -2.39
C ALA A 234 -27.42 -22.38 -3.23
N GLU A 235 -28.08 -21.41 -2.60
CA GLU A 235 -28.85 -20.38 -3.28
C GLU A 235 -27.97 -19.42 -4.09
N ASN A 236 -26.87 -18.97 -3.50
CA ASN A 236 -25.92 -18.07 -4.17
C ASN A 236 -25.16 -18.79 -5.31
N ALA A 237 -24.90 -20.08 -5.19
CA ALA A 237 -24.28 -20.86 -6.27
C ALA A 237 -25.19 -20.96 -7.50
N LYS A 238 -26.50 -21.06 -7.31
CA LYS A 238 -27.50 -21.15 -8.38
C LYS A 238 -27.76 -19.82 -9.11
N LYS A 239 -27.38 -18.67 -8.53
CA LYS A 239 -27.62 -17.37 -9.16
C LYS A 239 -26.65 -17.18 -10.35
N PRO A 240 -27.14 -16.90 -11.58
CA PRO A 240 -26.30 -16.61 -12.73
C PRO A 240 -25.33 -15.48 -12.46
N ALA A 241 -24.11 -15.56 -12.99
CA ALA A 241 -23.07 -14.52 -12.79
C ALA A 241 -23.57 -13.13 -13.18
N LEU A 242 -24.32 -13.01 -14.26
CA LEU A 242 -24.93 -11.76 -14.73
C LEU A 242 -25.93 -11.18 -13.71
N LYS A 243 -26.71 -12.03 -13.00
CA LYS A 243 -27.65 -11.59 -11.96
C LYS A 243 -26.93 -11.12 -10.71
N LYS A 244 -25.82 -11.76 -10.34
CA LYS A 244 -24.92 -11.31 -9.25
C LYS A 244 -24.30 -9.97 -9.62
N LEU A 245 -23.81 -9.81 -10.84
CA LEU A 245 -23.23 -8.57 -11.35
C LEU A 245 -24.24 -7.43 -11.39
N LYS A 246 -25.45 -7.65 -11.92
CA LYS A 246 -26.55 -6.65 -11.90
C LYS A 246 -26.93 -6.25 -10.47
N GLY A 247 -27.03 -7.22 -9.56
CA GLY A 247 -27.31 -6.95 -8.14
C GLY A 247 -26.22 -6.09 -7.51
N PHE A 248 -24.96 -6.38 -7.81
CA PHE A 248 -23.82 -5.59 -7.34
C PHE A 248 -23.85 -4.15 -7.87
N PHE A 249 -24.03 -3.95 -9.17
CA PHE A 249 -24.18 -2.59 -9.75
C PHE A 249 -25.37 -1.86 -9.19
N GLY A 250 -26.49 -2.54 -8.93
CA GLY A 250 -27.64 -1.97 -8.24
C GLY A 250 -27.30 -1.42 -6.86
N LEU A 251 -26.45 -2.12 -6.10
CA LEU A 251 -25.97 -1.64 -4.79
C LEU A 251 -25.03 -0.44 -4.92
N VAL A 252 -24.15 -0.42 -5.94
CA VAL A 252 -23.26 0.71 -6.23
C VAL A 252 -24.07 1.97 -6.56
N VAL A 253 -25.08 1.87 -7.43
CA VAL A 253 -25.93 3.00 -7.81
C VAL A 253 -26.76 3.51 -6.61
N ASN A 254 -27.25 2.57 -5.78
CA ASN A 254 -28.09 2.87 -4.62
C ASN A 254 -27.30 3.04 -3.31
N MET A 255 -26.00 3.35 -3.38
CA MET A 255 -25.18 3.63 -2.21
C MET A 255 -25.82 4.72 -1.32
N PRO A 256 -25.69 4.61 0.02
CA PRO A 256 -26.09 5.67 0.94
C PRO A 256 -25.46 7.03 0.60
N LYS A 257 -26.18 8.12 0.84
CA LYS A 257 -25.74 9.48 0.48
C LYS A 257 -24.36 9.82 1.06
N THR A 258 -24.12 9.50 2.33
CA THR A 258 -22.81 9.70 2.99
C THR A 258 -21.70 8.94 2.27
N MET A 259 -21.96 7.73 1.79
CA MET A 259 -20.99 6.92 1.06
C MET A 259 -20.65 7.53 -0.30
N LYS A 260 -21.65 8.04 -1.04
CA LYS A 260 -21.42 8.78 -2.30
C LYS A 260 -20.58 10.04 -2.09
N GLN A 261 -20.83 10.76 -1.01
CA GLN A 261 -20.08 11.97 -0.66
C GLN A 261 -18.63 11.64 -0.27
N LEU A 262 -18.42 10.56 0.52
CA LEU A 262 -17.08 10.07 0.83
C LEU A 262 -16.35 9.55 -0.41
N ALA A 263 -17.06 8.98 -1.38
CA ALA A 263 -16.45 8.53 -2.64
C ALA A 263 -15.74 9.67 -3.40
N VAL A 264 -16.26 10.91 -3.32
CA VAL A 264 -15.62 12.09 -3.90
C VAL A 264 -14.31 12.40 -3.18
N VAL A 265 -14.30 12.37 -1.84
CA VAL A 265 -13.09 12.59 -1.04
C VAL A 265 -12.04 11.51 -1.34
N GLN A 266 -12.48 10.25 -1.36
CA GLN A 266 -11.62 9.10 -1.66
C GLN A 266 -11.05 9.18 -3.07
N PHE A 267 -11.84 9.64 -4.04
CA PHE A 267 -11.37 9.79 -5.42
C PHE A 267 -10.12 10.67 -5.49
N PHE A 268 -10.17 11.87 -4.95
CA PHE A 268 -9.06 12.81 -5.03
C PHE A 268 -7.88 12.42 -4.12
N SER A 269 -8.13 11.84 -2.95
CA SER A 269 -7.06 11.42 -2.04
C SER A 269 -6.29 10.20 -2.55
N TRP A 270 -6.98 9.18 -3.09
CA TRP A 270 -6.31 7.99 -3.64
C TRP A 270 -5.66 8.24 -5.00
N PHE A 271 -6.21 9.16 -5.79
CA PHE A 271 -5.54 9.68 -7.00
C PHE A 271 -4.19 10.31 -6.63
N ALA A 272 -4.17 11.17 -5.61
CA ALA A 272 -2.95 11.83 -5.15
C ALA A 272 -1.89 10.83 -4.64
N LEU A 273 -2.30 9.85 -3.83
CA LEU A 273 -1.41 8.80 -3.32
C LEU A 273 -0.81 7.95 -4.43
N TYR A 274 -1.62 7.55 -5.40
CA TYR A 274 -1.15 6.79 -6.56
C TYR A 274 -0.08 7.56 -7.34
N VAL A 275 -0.34 8.81 -7.66
CA VAL A 275 0.60 9.69 -8.36
C VAL A 275 1.91 9.82 -7.57
N MET A 276 1.84 9.98 -6.25
CA MET A 276 3.03 10.01 -5.39
C MET A 276 3.85 8.71 -5.53
N TRP A 277 3.22 7.55 -5.38
CA TRP A 277 3.95 6.28 -5.44
C TRP A 277 4.62 6.04 -6.78
N VAL A 278 3.97 6.42 -7.87
CA VAL A 278 4.50 6.26 -9.23
C VAL A 278 5.65 7.22 -9.51
N TYR A 279 5.45 8.51 -9.22
CA TYR A 279 6.30 9.55 -9.77
C TYR A 279 7.33 10.13 -8.78
N THR A 280 7.33 9.75 -7.48
CA THR A 280 8.31 10.31 -6.52
C THR A 280 9.74 9.98 -6.92
N THR A 281 10.03 8.76 -7.38
CA THR A 281 11.38 8.36 -7.79
C THR A 281 11.94 9.25 -8.90
N PRO A 282 11.31 9.34 -10.08
CA PRO A 282 11.81 10.22 -11.14
C PRO A 282 11.71 11.70 -10.75
N ALA A 283 10.73 12.10 -9.94
CA ALA A 283 10.57 13.49 -9.52
C ALA A 283 11.76 13.99 -8.70
N ILE A 284 12.14 13.27 -7.64
CA ILE A 284 13.26 13.72 -6.80
C ILE A 284 14.61 13.54 -7.50
N GLY A 285 14.77 12.47 -8.28
CA GLY A 285 16.00 12.23 -9.04
C GLY A 285 16.29 13.34 -10.04
N GLN A 286 15.30 13.78 -10.81
CA GLN A 286 15.46 14.90 -11.75
C GLN A 286 15.53 16.26 -11.05
N TYR A 287 14.71 16.50 -10.01
CA TYR A 287 14.57 17.81 -9.43
C TYR A 287 15.63 18.18 -8.39
N ILE A 288 16.13 17.18 -7.64
CA ILE A 288 17.08 17.40 -6.53
C ILE A 288 18.46 16.89 -6.86
N TRP A 289 18.58 15.73 -7.52
CA TRP A 289 19.88 15.17 -7.94
C TRP A 289 20.31 15.60 -9.34
N ASP A 290 19.49 16.43 -10.03
CA ASP A 290 19.71 16.93 -11.39
C ASP A 290 20.02 15.81 -12.39
N VAL A 291 19.46 14.59 -12.17
CA VAL A 291 19.61 13.45 -13.08
C VAL A 291 18.86 13.74 -14.37
N PRO A 292 19.53 13.69 -15.54
CA PRO A 292 18.89 13.98 -16.81
C PRO A 292 17.76 12.98 -17.13
N GLN A 293 16.72 13.48 -17.80
CA GLN A 293 15.54 12.72 -18.18
C GLN A 293 15.86 11.49 -19.04
N TYR A 294 16.85 11.57 -19.93
CA TYR A 294 17.25 10.44 -20.79
C TYR A 294 17.78 9.22 -20.01
N LEU A 295 18.06 9.34 -18.70
CA LEU A 295 18.41 8.23 -17.82
C LEU A 295 17.19 7.55 -17.17
N TYR A 296 15.98 8.08 -17.38
CA TYR A 296 14.72 7.49 -16.98
C TYR A 296 14.01 6.93 -18.21
N GLY A 297 14.30 5.67 -18.57
CA GLY A 297 13.68 5.00 -19.69
C GLY A 297 14.65 4.38 -20.69
N ASP A 298 14.35 4.50 -21.96
CA ASP A 298 15.09 3.86 -23.03
C ASP A 298 16.54 4.41 -23.14
N VAL A 299 17.49 3.55 -22.79
CA VAL A 299 18.92 3.86 -22.80
C VAL A 299 19.48 4.15 -24.22
N SER A 300 18.72 3.83 -25.29
CA SER A 300 19.10 4.22 -26.66
C SER A 300 18.99 5.72 -26.90
N LYS A 301 18.27 6.42 -26.02
CA LYS A 301 18.08 7.87 -26.04
C LYS A 301 19.20 8.66 -25.36
N ILE A 302 20.22 7.97 -24.80
CA ILE A 302 21.38 8.66 -24.22
C ILE A 302 22.17 9.33 -25.35
N PRO A 303 22.41 10.65 -25.28
CA PRO A 303 23.16 11.37 -26.32
C PRO A 303 24.56 10.81 -26.48
N VAL A 304 25.03 10.64 -27.71
CA VAL A 304 26.32 10.03 -28.04
C VAL A 304 27.51 10.94 -27.65
N ASP A 305 27.27 12.23 -27.55
CA ASP A 305 28.24 13.29 -27.24
C ASP A 305 28.52 13.46 -25.74
N VAL A 306 27.75 12.79 -24.87
CA VAL A 306 27.94 12.86 -23.41
C VAL A 306 29.05 11.88 -22.97
N PRO A 307 30.11 12.37 -22.30
CA PRO A 307 31.20 11.51 -21.82
C PRO A 307 30.70 10.38 -20.90
N GLN A 308 31.27 9.18 -21.06
CA GLN A 308 30.87 8.00 -20.28
C GLN A 308 31.03 8.22 -18.76
N SER A 309 32.05 8.97 -18.33
CA SER A 309 32.25 9.34 -16.93
C SER A 309 31.12 10.20 -16.36
N THR A 310 30.55 11.09 -17.19
CA THR A 310 29.40 11.92 -16.80
C THR A 310 28.14 11.07 -16.65
N ILE A 311 27.91 10.14 -17.58
CA ILE A 311 26.79 9.20 -17.52
C ILE A 311 26.88 8.36 -16.25
N GLU A 312 28.08 7.87 -15.90
CA GLU A 312 28.27 7.09 -14.69
C GLU A 312 28.02 7.91 -13.41
N GLY A 313 28.45 9.17 -13.38
CA GLY A 313 28.12 10.10 -12.29
C GLY A 313 26.59 10.27 -12.11
N TYR A 314 25.83 10.41 -13.20
CA TYR A 314 24.38 10.50 -13.14
C TYR A 314 23.71 9.17 -12.72
N ARG A 315 24.29 8.02 -13.05
CA ARG A 315 23.81 6.71 -12.58
C ARG A 315 23.98 6.56 -11.06
N VAL A 316 25.11 7.01 -10.53
CA VAL A 316 25.34 7.06 -9.07
C VAL A 316 24.30 7.97 -8.42
N ALA A 317 24.07 9.16 -8.95
CA ALA A 317 23.06 10.10 -8.45
C ALA A 317 21.63 9.50 -8.50
N LYS A 318 21.29 8.80 -9.60
CA LYS A 318 20.00 8.09 -9.74
C LYS A 318 19.84 6.99 -8.69
N GLY A 319 20.90 6.21 -8.45
CA GLY A 319 20.88 5.16 -7.41
C GLY A 319 20.67 5.74 -6.02
N ALA A 320 21.39 6.83 -5.68
CA ALA A 320 21.22 7.54 -4.40
C ALA A 320 19.82 8.13 -4.23
N ALA A 321 19.22 8.70 -5.29
CA ALA A 321 17.85 9.19 -5.29
C ALA A 321 16.85 8.05 -5.04
N GLY A 322 17.03 6.90 -5.69
CA GLY A 322 16.21 5.70 -5.49
C GLY A 322 16.23 5.21 -4.04
N ASP A 323 17.42 5.09 -3.44
CA ASP A 323 17.57 4.73 -2.02
C ASP A 323 16.87 5.74 -1.10
N TRP A 324 16.97 7.04 -1.43
CA TRP A 324 16.35 8.09 -0.61
C TRP A 324 14.81 8.07 -0.66
N VAL A 325 14.21 7.63 -1.76
CA VAL A 325 12.75 7.36 -1.83
C VAL A 325 12.33 6.38 -0.73
N GLY A 326 13.12 5.33 -0.52
CA GLY A 326 12.88 4.36 0.56
C GLY A 326 12.84 5.03 1.95
N ILE A 327 13.76 5.96 2.21
CA ILE A 327 13.79 6.75 3.46
C ILE A 327 12.56 7.67 3.58
N LEU A 328 12.18 8.34 2.50
CA LEU A 328 10.98 9.19 2.48
C LEU A 328 9.71 8.36 2.75
N PHE A 329 9.61 7.17 2.14
CA PHE A 329 8.45 6.30 2.33
C PHE A 329 8.42 5.65 3.72
N ALA A 330 9.57 5.30 4.28
CA ALA A 330 9.69 4.92 5.68
C ALA A 330 9.26 6.09 6.60
N GLY A 331 9.67 7.32 6.25
CA GLY A 331 9.35 8.55 6.99
C GLY A 331 7.85 8.80 7.08
N TYR A 332 7.13 8.88 5.95
CA TYR A 332 5.69 9.13 6.01
C TYR A 332 4.94 7.99 6.74
N SER A 333 5.40 6.74 6.60
CA SER A 333 4.81 5.61 7.31
C SER A 333 5.00 5.70 8.82
N LEU A 334 6.18 6.13 9.27
CA LEU A 334 6.49 6.38 10.67
C LEU A 334 5.61 7.52 11.24
N PHE A 335 5.53 8.64 10.53
CA PHE A 335 4.70 9.77 10.95
C PHE A 335 3.20 9.41 10.96
N ALA A 336 2.75 8.58 10.02
CA ALA A 336 1.38 8.06 10.03
C ALA A 336 1.11 7.20 11.27
N ALA A 337 2.04 6.34 11.66
CA ALA A 337 1.92 5.53 12.86
C ALA A 337 1.81 6.40 14.13
N ILE A 338 2.67 7.40 14.26
CA ILE A 338 2.64 8.36 15.39
C ILE A 338 1.32 9.12 15.40
N PHE A 339 0.92 9.68 14.26
CA PHE A 339 -0.28 10.49 14.16
C PHE A 339 -1.56 9.68 14.39
N SER A 340 -1.60 8.40 14.02
CA SER A 340 -2.76 7.54 14.24
C SER A 340 -3.17 7.46 15.71
N VAL A 341 -2.22 7.51 16.63
CA VAL A 341 -2.45 7.53 18.08
C VAL A 341 -3.01 8.89 18.54
N ILE A 342 -2.46 9.98 18.00
CA ILE A 342 -2.84 11.36 18.36
C ILE A 342 -4.20 11.72 17.76
N MET A 343 -4.50 11.23 16.58
CA MET A 343 -5.69 11.51 15.79
C MET A 343 -7.00 11.23 16.56
N ILE A 344 -7.02 10.20 17.41
CA ILE A 344 -8.18 9.87 18.23
C ILE A 344 -8.52 11.04 19.15
N ARG A 345 -7.53 11.64 19.81
CA ARG A 345 -7.73 12.79 20.69
C ARG A 345 -8.20 14.01 19.91
N ILE A 346 -7.54 14.31 18.79
CA ILE A 346 -7.90 15.44 17.91
C ILE A 346 -9.32 15.28 17.39
N SER A 347 -9.69 14.08 16.93
CA SER A 347 -11.03 13.79 16.41
C SER A 347 -12.12 13.89 17.47
N ASN A 348 -11.82 13.60 18.74
CA ASN A 348 -12.77 13.74 19.83
C ASN A 348 -13.01 15.23 20.21
N THR A 349 -12.03 16.11 20.01
CA THR A 349 -12.14 17.54 20.31
C THR A 349 -12.67 18.37 19.15
N LEU A 350 -12.11 18.20 17.95
CA LEU A 350 -12.49 18.95 16.75
C LEU A 350 -13.63 18.32 15.96
N GLY A 351 -13.92 17.02 16.19
CA GLY A 351 -14.82 16.24 15.37
C GLY A 351 -14.11 15.54 14.19
N ARG A 352 -14.75 14.49 13.64
CA ARG A 352 -14.16 13.65 12.60
C ARG A 352 -13.93 14.40 11.29
N LYS A 353 -14.89 15.16 10.82
CA LYS A 353 -14.81 15.91 9.55
C LYS A 353 -13.70 16.96 9.56
N PRO A 354 -13.63 17.91 10.53
CA PRO A 354 -12.54 18.87 10.58
C PRO A 354 -11.16 18.21 10.69
N THR A 355 -11.04 17.15 11.50
CA THR A 355 -9.78 16.40 11.62
C THR A 355 -9.36 15.79 10.29
N TYR A 356 -10.32 15.20 9.55
CA TYR A 356 -10.05 14.62 8.23
C TYR A 356 -9.67 15.70 7.21
N ALA A 357 -10.43 16.80 7.14
CA ALA A 357 -10.13 17.91 6.23
C ALA A 357 -8.75 18.53 6.51
N LEU A 358 -8.42 18.77 7.80
CA LEU A 358 -7.12 19.32 8.19
C LEU A 358 -5.97 18.38 7.81
N ALA A 359 -6.12 17.08 8.04
CA ALA A 359 -5.09 16.09 7.69
C ALA A 359 -4.84 16.06 6.18
N LEU A 360 -5.89 16.04 5.35
CA LEU A 360 -5.76 16.09 3.89
C LEU A 360 -5.19 17.42 3.41
N PHE A 361 -5.56 18.53 4.02
CA PHE A 361 -5.00 19.84 3.71
C PHE A 361 -3.50 19.91 3.96
N LEU A 362 -3.04 19.43 5.13
CA LEU A 362 -1.61 19.33 5.44
C LEU A 362 -0.88 18.42 4.43
N GLY A 363 -1.47 17.29 4.06
CA GLY A 363 -0.91 16.42 3.02
C GLY A 363 -0.80 17.11 1.66
N GLY A 364 -1.82 17.85 1.25
CA GLY A 364 -1.83 18.59 -0.02
C GLY A 364 -0.77 19.67 -0.10
N ILE A 365 -0.63 20.49 0.96
CA ILE A 365 0.45 21.48 1.05
C ILE A 365 1.82 20.79 1.05
N SER A 366 1.95 19.65 1.72
CA SER A 366 3.21 18.92 1.79
C SER A 366 3.68 18.42 0.42
N TYR A 367 2.80 17.95 -0.45
CA TYR A 367 3.17 17.62 -1.83
C TYR A 367 3.66 18.85 -2.60
N ILE A 368 2.96 19.98 -2.50
CA ILE A 368 3.34 21.22 -3.17
C ILE A 368 4.68 21.76 -2.63
N ALA A 369 4.95 21.56 -1.34
CA ALA A 369 6.18 21.99 -0.69
C ALA A 369 7.45 21.32 -1.25
N PHE A 370 7.35 20.20 -1.99
CA PHE A 370 8.49 19.65 -2.72
C PHE A 370 9.17 20.67 -3.63
N LEU A 371 8.41 21.62 -4.21
CA LEU A 371 8.96 22.67 -5.07
C LEU A 371 9.89 23.63 -4.34
N VAL A 372 9.70 23.81 -3.02
CA VAL A 372 10.49 24.77 -2.23
C VAL A 372 11.85 24.20 -1.84
N PHE A 373 12.00 22.89 -1.82
CA PHE A 373 13.19 22.21 -1.32
C PHE A 373 14.21 21.83 -2.41
N LYS A 374 14.22 22.55 -3.56
CA LYS A 374 15.24 22.36 -4.57
C LYS A 374 16.58 22.94 -4.06
N ASP A 375 17.44 22.08 -3.53
CA ASP A 375 18.79 22.44 -3.09
C ASP A 375 19.73 21.24 -3.36
N PRO A 376 20.52 21.32 -4.45
CA PRO A 376 21.45 20.25 -4.84
C PRO A 376 22.75 20.25 -4.03
N GLN A 377 22.97 21.23 -3.13
CA GLN A 377 24.18 21.30 -2.33
C GLN A 377 24.30 20.05 -1.46
N LEU A 378 25.43 19.32 -1.61
CA LEU A 378 25.70 18.15 -0.81
C LEU A 378 26.00 18.53 0.65
N VAL A 379 25.38 17.77 1.55
CA VAL A 379 25.62 17.85 2.99
C VAL A 379 25.99 16.50 3.54
N ASP A 380 26.89 16.48 4.52
CA ASP A 380 27.28 15.27 5.23
C ASP A 380 26.20 14.92 6.26
N VAL A 381 25.64 13.75 6.13
CA VAL A 381 24.72 13.17 7.13
C VAL A 381 25.48 12.10 7.90
N ASN A 382 25.77 12.39 9.16
CA ASN A 382 26.47 11.48 10.06
C ASN A 382 25.47 10.80 10.99
N LEU A 383 25.16 9.55 10.68
CA LEU A 383 24.48 8.66 11.61
C LEU A 383 25.55 7.86 12.38
N TYR A 384 25.21 7.41 13.60
CA TYR A 384 26.16 6.64 14.42
C TYR A 384 26.75 5.40 13.71
N ILE A 385 25.99 4.83 12.77
CA ILE A 385 26.33 3.59 12.05
C ILE A 385 26.82 3.81 10.63
N ALA A 386 26.62 5.00 10.06
CA ALA A 386 27.03 5.31 8.67
C ALA A 386 27.14 6.83 8.47
N SER A 387 28.05 7.22 7.59
CA SER A 387 28.20 8.61 7.10
C SER A 387 28.08 8.62 5.58
N PHE A 388 27.26 9.50 5.04
CA PHE A 388 26.99 9.60 3.61
C PHE A 388 26.67 11.03 3.21
N GLN A 389 26.83 11.35 1.93
CA GLN A 389 26.51 12.64 1.36
C GLN A 389 25.21 12.60 0.59
N VAL A 390 24.34 13.57 0.83
CA VAL A 390 23.08 13.74 0.09
C VAL A 390 22.83 15.22 -0.20
N PRO A 391 22.08 15.56 -1.25
CA PRO A 391 21.63 16.93 -1.45
C PRO A 391 20.83 17.43 -0.24
N ARG A 392 21.08 18.67 0.15
CA ARG A 392 20.37 19.30 1.27
C ARG A 392 18.85 19.28 1.07
N GLY A 393 18.40 19.51 -0.17
CA GLY A 393 16.99 19.41 -0.53
C GLY A 393 16.39 18.05 -0.21
N ALA A 394 17.13 16.97 -0.42
CA ALA A 394 16.67 15.61 -0.09
C ALA A 394 16.40 15.45 1.41
N VAL A 395 17.31 15.94 2.26
CA VAL A 395 17.12 15.92 3.73
C VAL A 395 15.89 16.74 4.13
N LEU A 396 15.71 17.91 3.53
CA LEU A 396 14.58 18.78 3.81
C LEU A 396 13.24 18.18 3.38
N LEU A 397 13.21 17.26 2.40
CA LEU A 397 11.99 16.53 2.01
C LEU A 397 11.42 15.63 3.13
N ILE A 398 12.16 15.36 4.20
CA ILE A 398 11.61 14.68 5.37
C ILE A 398 10.51 15.52 6.03
N ILE A 399 10.58 16.86 5.94
CA ILE A 399 9.57 17.76 6.52
C ILE A 399 8.18 17.55 5.88
N PRO A 400 8.01 17.60 4.55
CA PRO A 400 6.70 17.30 3.95
C PRO A 400 6.23 15.85 4.18
N MET A 401 7.11 14.89 4.45
CA MET A 401 6.69 13.54 4.80
C MET A 401 5.85 13.49 6.08
N ILE A 402 6.00 14.45 6.98
CA ILE A 402 5.15 14.58 8.18
C ILE A 402 3.69 14.81 7.77
N GLY A 403 3.42 15.80 6.93
CA GLY A 403 2.05 16.09 6.48
C GLY A 403 1.46 14.99 5.60
N ILE A 404 2.27 14.35 4.76
CA ILE A 404 1.85 13.20 3.97
C ILE A 404 1.49 12.02 4.90
N GLY A 405 2.29 11.74 5.94
CA GLY A 405 2.00 10.73 6.94
C GLY A 405 0.71 11.00 7.71
N ILE A 406 0.47 12.27 8.08
CA ILE A 406 -0.78 12.71 8.73
C ILE A 406 -1.99 12.43 7.80
N ALA A 407 -1.89 12.79 6.52
CA ALA A 407 -2.94 12.53 5.55
C ALA A 407 -3.17 11.03 5.35
N TRP A 408 -2.10 10.24 5.24
CA TRP A 408 -2.18 8.78 5.10
C TRP A 408 -2.91 8.13 6.26
N ALA A 409 -2.56 8.46 7.51
CA ALA A 409 -3.25 7.95 8.69
C ALA A 409 -4.75 8.29 8.68
N ALA A 410 -5.10 9.52 8.27
CA ALA A 410 -6.48 9.96 8.21
C ALA A 410 -7.27 9.27 7.08
N ILE A 411 -6.67 9.06 5.90
CA ILE A 411 -7.28 8.34 4.77
C ILE A 411 -7.62 6.90 5.14
N LEU A 412 -6.77 6.25 5.94
CA LEU A 412 -6.98 4.88 6.38
C LEU A 412 -8.04 4.72 7.47
N ALA A 413 -8.34 5.77 8.24
CA ALA A 413 -9.21 5.65 9.41
C ALA A 413 -10.53 6.44 9.30
N MET A 414 -10.48 7.71 8.90
CA MET A 414 -11.63 8.61 8.98
C MET A 414 -12.81 8.22 8.08
N PRO A 415 -12.62 7.81 6.82
CA PRO A 415 -13.74 7.40 5.97
C PRO A 415 -14.53 6.25 6.57
N TYR A 416 -13.82 5.25 7.11
CA TYR A 416 -14.45 4.08 7.73
C TYR A 416 -15.18 4.46 9.04
N ALA A 417 -14.60 5.35 9.85
CA ALA A 417 -15.23 5.84 11.07
C ALA A 417 -16.51 6.65 10.79
N ILE A 418 -16.53 7.45 9.72
CA ILE A 418 -17.71 8.21 9.30
C ILE A 418 -18.77 7.27 8.70
N LEU A 419 -18.33 6.32 7.85
CA LEU A 419 -19.20 5.42 7.12
C LEU A 419 -19.89 4.40 8.05
N SER A 420 -19.18 3.89 9.06
CA SER A 420 -19.74 2.90 10.01
C SER A 420 -20.99 3.35 10.72
N ASN A 421 -21.15 4.67 10.97
CA ASN A 421 -22.34 5.24 11.58
C ASN A 421 -23.50 5.43 10.58
N ALA A 422 -23.22 5.44 9.29
CA ALA A 422 -24.18 5.70 8.22
C ALA A 422 -24.74 4.43 7.58
N LEU A 423 -24.19 3.26 7.88
CA LEU A 423 -24.55 1.99 7.26
C LEU A 423 -25.47 1.15 8.17
N PRO A 424 -26.47 0.45 7.58
CA PRO A 424 -27.24 -0.55 8.30
C PRO A 424 -26.34 -1.71 8.74
N PRO A 425 -26.37 -2.16 10.01
CA PRO A 425 -25.50 -3.24 10.50
C PRO A 425 -25.58 -4.52 9.65
N GLN A 426 -26.78 -4.90 9.18
CA GLN A 426 -27.01 -6.11 8.39
C GLN A 426 -26.36 -6.08 6.99
N LYS A 427 -26.05 -4.88 6.47
CA LYS A 427 -25.46 -4.68 5.14
C LYS A 427 -24.04 -4.09 5.19
N MET A 428 -23.47 -3.99 6.39
CA MET A 428 -22.17 -3.38 6.61
C MET A 428 -21.07 -4.00 5.73
N GLY A 429 -20.96 -5.34 5.71
CA GLY A 429 -19.93 -6.03 4.94
C GLY A 429 -20.03 -5.78 3.43
N ILE A 430 -21.23 -5.81 2.87
CA ILE A 430 -21.45 -5.57 1.44
C ILE A 430 -21.06 -4.13 1.07
N TYR A 431 -21.50 -3.14 1.86
CA TYR A 431 -21.17 -1.75 1.58
C TYR A 431 -19.69 -1.43 1.80
N MET A 432 -19.03 -2.05 2.77
CA MET A 432 -17.57 -1.93 2.94
C MET A 432 -16.82 -2.53 1.74
N GLY A 433 -17.31 -3.65 1.19
CA GLY A 433 -16.77 -4.20 -0.06
C GLY A 433 -16.94 -3.25 -1.25
N ILE A 434 -18.12 -2.63 -1.40
CA ILE A 434 -18.37 -1.61 -2.43
C ILE A 434 -17.48 -0.39 -2.22
N PHE A 435 -17.23 -0.01 -0.98
CA PHE A 435 -16.37 1.14 -0.66
C PHE A 435 -14.93 0.97 -1.16
N ASN A 436 -14.42 -0.27 -1.26
CA ASN A 436 -13.11 -0.51 -1.87
C ASN A 436 -13.01 -0.08 -3.34
N PHE A 437 -14.14 -0.01 -4.07
CA PHE A 437 -14.15 0.55 -5.43
C PHE A 437 -13.80 2.05 -5.45
N THR A 438 -14.15 2.77 -4.39
CA THR A 438 -13.79 4.19 -4.24
C THR A 438 -12.30 4.40 -3.99
N ILE A 439 -11.58 3.32 -3.70
CA ILE A 439 -10.11 3.28 -3.57
C ILE A 439 -9.46 2.89 -4.90
N ALA A 440 -9.94 1.83 -5.53
CA ALA A 440 -9.30 1.27 -6.71
C ALA A 440 -9.57 2.09 -7.99
N ILE A 441 -10.80 2.59 -8.19
CA ILE A 441 -11.17 3.35 -9.39
C ILE A 441 -10.31 4.61 -9.58
N PRO A 442 -10.11 5.48 -8.56
CA PRO A 442 -9.23 6.64 -8.70
C PRO A 442 -7.80 6.29 -9.09
N GLN A 443 -7.26 5.20 -8.54
CA GLN A 443 -5.92 4.73 -8.86
C GLN A 443 -5.83 4.22 -10.31
N ILE A 444 -6.85 3.49 -10.78
CA ILE A 444 -6.93 3.04 -12.17
C ILE A 444 -7.00 4.25 -13.11
N LEU A 445 -7.83 5.25 -12.80
CA LEU A 445 -7.92 6.47 -13.59
C LEU A 445 -6.62 7.27 -13.56
N ALA A 446 -5.95 7.38 -12.40
CA ALA A 446 -4.66 8.03 -12.28
C ALA A 446 -3.58 7.34 -13.15
N GLY A 447 -3.58 6.00 -13.17
CA GLY A 447 -2.69 5.21 -13.99
C GLY A 447 -2.92 5.39 -15.49
N LEU A 448 -4.18 5.36 -15.91
CA LEU A 448 -4.54 5.56 -17.32
C LEU A 448 -4.31 7.00 -17.81
N LEU A 449 -4.54 7.99 -16.94
CA LEU A 449 -4.32 9.41 -17.25
C LEU A 449 -2.86 9.82 -17.09
N GLY A 450 -2.05 9.04 -16.38
CA GLY A 450 -0.64 9.34 -16.09
C GLY A 450 0.17 9.74 -17.31
N PRO A 451 0.16 8.94 -18.43
CA PRO A 451 0.88 9.28 -19.65
C PRO A 451 0.45 10.61 -20.27
N LEU A 452 -0.85 10.91 -20.26
CA LEU A 452 -1.37 12.18 -20.76
C LEU A 452 -0.94 13.35 -19.87
N LEU A 453 -1.07 13.18 -18.55
CA LEU A 453 -0.73 14.25 -17.59
C LEU A 453 0.76 14.59 -17.65
N ILE A 454 1.66 13.60 -17.67
CA ILE A 454 3.10 13.86 -17.71
C ILE A 454 3.50 14.59 -19.00
N THR A 455 2.88 14.26 -20.15
CA THR A 455 3.10 14.95 -21.41
C THR A 455 2.65 16.43 -21.34
N LEU A 456 1.51 16.72 -20.68
CA LEU A 456 1.02 18.09 -20.51
C LEU A 456 1.97 18.97 -19.69
N PHE A 457 2.85 18.36 -18.89
CA PHE A 457 3.83 19.04 -18.05
C PHE A 457 5.27 18.89 -18.54
N ASP A 458 5.48 18.79 -19.85
CA ASP A 458 6.79 18.69 -20.49
C ASP A 458 7.66 17.55 -19.93
N GLU A 459 7.03 16.42 -19.61
CA GLU A 459 7.65 15.23 -19.02
C GLU A 459 8.44 15.51 -17.71
N LYS A 460 7.97 16.50 -16.91
CA LYS A 460 8.56 16.85 -15.64
C LYS A 460 7.86 16.13 -14.47
N PRO A 461 8.42 15.06 -13.89
CA PRO A 461 7.74 14.28 -12.85
C PRO A 461 7.44 15.08 -11.58
N ILE A 462 8.21 16.14 -11.28
CA ILE A 462 7.91 17.02 -10.14
C ILE A 462 6.55 17.69 -10.27
N ALA A 463 6.11 18.01 -11.48
CA ALA A 463 4.78 18.57 -11.72
C ALA A 463 3.66 17.58 -11.36
N MET A 464 3.90 16.27 -11.53
CA MET A 464 2.96 15.24 -11.08
C MET A 464 2.80 15.21 -9.56
N ILE A 465 3.86 15.50 -8.80
CA ILE A 465 3.76 15.64 -7.35
C ILE A 465 2.91 16.87 -6.97
N VAL A 466 3.01 17.95 -7.74
CA VAL A 466 2.13 19.14 -7.56
C VAL A 466 0.67 18.79 -7.89
N VAL A 467 0.42 18.04 -8.96
CA VAL A 467 -0.93 17.53 -9.30
C VAL A 467 -1.49 16.69 -8.16
N ALA A 468 -0.68 15.82 -7.54
CA ALA A 468 -1.06 15.07 -6.34
C ALA A 468 -1.44 16.03 -5.19
N GLY A 469 -0.67 17.09 -4.98
CA GLY A 469 -0.95 18.10 -3.96
C GLY A 469 -2.28 18.82 -4.20
N VAL A 470 -2.53 19.29 -5.41
CA VAL A 470 -3.79 19.93 -5.79
C VAL A 470 -4.97 18.97 -5.62
N SER A 471 -4.83 17.71 -6.06
CA SER A 471 -5.83 16.68 -5.87
C SER A 471 -6.14 16.45 -4.39
N MET A 472 -5.12 16.40 -3.53
CA MET A 472 -5.29 16.22 -2.08
C MET A 472 -5.99 17.44 -1.43
N LEU A 473 -5.71 18.66 -1.90
CA LEU A 473 -6.43 19.87 -1.44
C LEU A 473 -7.89 19.85 -1.86
N ILE A 474 -8.20 19.38 -3.07
CA ILE A 474 -9.59 19.19 -3.52
C ILE A 474 -10.28 18.13 -2.64
N ALA A 475 -9.58 17.05 -2.27
CA ALA A 475 -10.09 16.07 -1.32
C ALA A 475 -10.41 16.71 0.03
N ALA A 476 -9.51 17.55 0.57
CA ALA A 476 -9.72 18.27 1.83
C ALA A 476 -10.99 19.13 1.81
N LEU A 477 -11.18 19.91 0.76
CA LEU A 477 -12.39 20.73 0.56
C LEU A 477 -13.64 19.85 0.42
N SER A 478 -13.53 18.73 -0.29
CA SER A 478 -14.65 17.80 -0.50
C SER A 478 -15.16 17.14 0.79
N VAL A 479 -14.36 17.11 1.86
CA VAL A 479 -14.81 16.59 3.18
C VAL A 479 -16.02 17.37 3.69
N PHE A 480 -16.12 18.67 3.42
CA PHE A 480 -17.21 19.51 3.90
C PHE A 480 -18.57 19.16 3.28
N ILE A 481 -18.57 18.51 2.09
CA ILE A 481 -19.81 18.02 1.44
C ILE A 481 -20.39 16.82 2.22
N VAL A 482 -19.56 16.08 2.96
CA VAL A 482 -19.95 14.85 3.65
C VAL A 482 -20.92 15.17 4.79
N LYS A 483 -22.12 14.57 4.76
CA LYS A 483 -23.10 14.65 5.85
C LYS A 483 -22.87 13.48 6.80
N GLU A 484 -22.35 13.77 7.99
CA GLU A 484 -22.19 12.79 9.05
C GLU A 484 -23.53 12.52 9.74
N GLN A 485 -23.89 11.25 9.85
CA GLN A 485 -25.06 10.85 10.64
C GLN A 485 -24.64 10.72 12.11
N LYS A 486 -25.40 11.37 13.00
CA LYS A 486 -25.21 11.21 14.45
C LYS A 486 -25.46 9.74 14.82
N PRO A 487 -24.72 9.17 15.79
CA PRO A 487 -25.01 7.84 16.30
C PRO A 487 -26.49 7.78 16.73
N LYS A 488 -27.20 6.74 16.30
CA LYS A 488 -28.53 6.46 16.85
C LYS A 488 -28.33 6.12 18.33
N VAL A 489 -28.67 7.04 19.20
CA VAL A 489 -28.79 6.76 20.63
C VAL A 489 -29.94 5.78 20.76
N THR A 490 -29.65 4.51 20.99
CA THR A 490 -30.66 3.54 21.42
C THR A 490 -31.12 4.01 22.80
N PRO A 491 -32.40 4.28 23.03
CA PRO A 491 -32.90 4.59 24.37
C PRO A 491 -32.53 3.39 25.26
N GLN A 492 -31.77 3.64 26.31
CA GLN A 492 -31.64 2.65 27.36
C GLN A 492 -33.05 2.49 27.94
N THR A 493 -33.71 1.39 27.66
CA THR A 493 -34.87 0.94 28.41
C THR A 493 -34.39 0.67 29.83
N ASN A 494 -34.79 1.58 30.74
CA ASN A 494 -34.67 1.39 32.18
C ASN A 494 -35.40 0.14 32.63
#